data_bcbe5ae2eed17f4f2e653dbe795f6346
#
_entry.id   bcbe5ae2eed17f4f2e653dbe795f6346
#
_cell.length_a   1.000
_cell.length_b   1.000
_cell.length_c   1.000
_cell.angle_alpha   90.00
_cell.angle_beta   90.00
_cell.angle_gamma   90.00
#
_symmetry.space_group_name_H-M   'P 1'
#
loop_
_entity.id
_entity.type
_entity.pdbx_description
1 polymer ?
#
loop_
_entity_poly.entity_id
_entity_poly.type
_entity_poly.pdbx_seq_one_letter_code
_entity_poly.pdbx_strand_id
1 'polypeptide(L)'
;MKALTLFIIIIAAAQSLTAQIRTTKLAVYKQFKPSVILLKDGRQLKQPLTNIFLKNSSLLYMHGTQSMEANMDNIVSVKFDDRLYVKVDSLLCYQVDSVGNDALYKATIIDLQAYQQQLRNNQVITSMDLGDQISTATIDISSEDDYKFPLIDIFYYRLGNKFVRTHERHLSRILTKEQKRIMKTYITLPDFSWTDENSLLKLLKGLQSGETR
;
A
#
# COMPACT_ATOMS: atom_id res chain seq x y z
N MET A 1 -4.29 16.04 -54.26
CA MET A 1 -3.88 14.89 -53.42
C MET A 1 -2.81 15.21 -52.38
N LYS A 2 -1.86 16.14 -52.61
CA LYS A 2 -0.77 16.45 -51.63
C LYS A 2 -1.25 17.21 -50.37
N ALA A 3 -2.36 17.98 -50.44
CA ALA A 3 -2.90 18.70 -49.29
C ALA A 3 -3.67 17.82 -48.30
N LEU A 4 -4.27 16.72 -48.78
CA LEU A 4 -5.03 15.79 -47.95
C LEU A 4 -4.12 14.90 -47.07
N THR A 5 -2.94 14.56 -47.61
CA THR A 5 -1.94 13.77 -46.88
C THR A 5 -1.29 14.55 -45.75
N LEU A 6 -1.13 15.87 -45.90
CA LEU A 6 -0.55 16.71 -44.84
C LEU A 6 -1.52 16.86 -43.65
N PHE A 7 -2.83 16.91 -43.93
CA PHE A 7 -3.84 17.05 -42.88
C PHE A 7 -3.98 15.79 -42.01
N ILE A 8 -3.80 14.61 -42.58
CA ILE A 8 -3.85 13.31 -41.86
C ILE A 8 -2.64 13.17 -40.92
N ILE A 9 -1.45 13.66 -41.32
CA ILE A 9 -0.23 13.62 -40.50
C ILE A 9 -0.36 14.53 -39.27
N ILE A 10 -1.01 15.69 -39.40
CA ILE A 10 -1.21 16.62 -38.29
C ILE A 10 -2.21 16.07 -37.25
N ILE A 11 -3.24 15.33 -37.67
CA ILE A 11 -4.23 14.71 -36.78
C ILE A 11 -3.62 13.53 -36.02
N ALA A 12 -2.68 12.77 -36.61
CA ALA A 12 -2.01 11.65 -35.97
C ALA A 12 -1.00 12.10 -34.88
N ALA A 13 -0.44 13.32 -35.00
CA ALA A 13 0.49 13.88 -34.01
C ALA A 13 -0.21 14.46 -32.76
N ALA A 14 -1.51 14.67 -32.79
CA ALA A 14 -2.28 15.28 -31.68
C ALA A 14 -2.71 14.27 -30.58
N GLN A 15 -2.42 12.97 -30.72
CA GLN A 15 -2.93 11.93 -29.80
C GLN A 15 -1.98 11.47 -28.70
N SER A 16 -0.85 12.12 -28.47
CA SER A 16 0.16 11.55 -27.56
C SER A 16 0.75 12.48 -26.51
N LEU A 17 0.08 13.55 -26.13
CA LEU A 17 0.54 14.39 -25.02
C LEU A 17 -0.43 14.27 -23.82
N THR A 18 -0.72 13.06 -23.37
CA THR A 18 -1.05 12.89 -21.96
C THR A 18 0.25 13.09 -21.20
N ALA A 19 0.52 14.32 -20.79
CA ALA A 19 1.61 14.61 -19.86
C ALA A 19 1.39 13.71 -18.62
N GLN A 20 2.23 12.69 -18.49
CA GLN A 20 2.20 11.80 -17.34
C GLN A 20 2.59 12.61 -16.12
N ILE A 21 1.62 12.94 -15.28
CA ILE A 21 1.85 13.70 -14.05
C ILE A 21 2.63 12.80 -13.10
N ARG A 22 3.92 13.11 -12.93
CA ARG A 22 4.74 12.46 -11.91
C ARG A 22 4.26 12.88 -10.53
N THR A 23 4.28 11.94 -9.60
CA THR A 23 4.00 12.28 -8.21
C THR A 23 5.24 12.90 -7.55
N THR A 24 5.06 14.02 -6.88
CA THR A 24 6.07 14.61 -5.99
C THR A 24 6.02 14.00 -4.58
N LYS A 25 4.98 13.21 -4.28
CA LYS A 25 4.83 12.52 -2.99
C LYS A 25 5.33 11.09 -3.09
N LEU A 26 5.85 10.58 -1.98
CA LEU A 26 6.20 9.16 -1.84
C LEU A 26 4.96 8.30 -2.03
N ALA A 27 4.89 7.60 -3.14
CA ALA A 27 3.75 6.81 -3.51
C ALA A 27 4.16 5.46 -4.12
N VAL A 28 3.24 4.50 -4.10
CA VAL A 28 3.48 3.14 -4.60
C VAL A 28 3.79 3.13 -6.09
N TYR A 29 3.04 3.91 -6.87
CA TYR A 29 3.26 4.01 -8.31
C TYR A 29 4.09 5.24 -8.63
N LYS A 30 5.05 5.12 -9.57
CA LYS A 30 5.86 6.25 -10.05
C LYS A 30 5.03 7.36 -10.68
N GLN A 31 3.82 7.04 -11.14
CA GLN A 31 2.90 7.95 -11.80
C GLN A 31 1.49 7.74 -11.27
N PHE A 32 0.67 8.80 -11.32
CA PHE A 32 -0.75 8.67 -11.05
C PHE A 32 -1.41 7.79 -12.11
N LYS A 33 -2.33 6.92 -11.67
CA LYS A 33 -3.08 5.98 -12.51
C LYS A 33 -4.59 6.17 -12.34
N PRO A 34 -5.39 5.79 -13.34
CA PRO A 34 -6.82 5.72 -13.16
C PRO A 34 -7.21 4.62 -12.17
N SER A 35 -8.24 4.88 -11.38
CA SER A 35 -8.81 3.89 -10.47
C SER A 35 -10.32 4.01 -10.34
N VAL A 36 -10.93 2.95 -9.82
CA VAL A 36 -12.32 2.91 -9.40
C VAL A 36 -12.36 2.76 -7.88
N ILE A 37 -12.96 3.73 -7.22
CA ILE A 37 -13.07 3.81 -5.76
C ILE A 37 -14.48 3.35 -5.37
N LEU A 38 -14.58 2.30 -4.54
CA LEU A 38 -15.84 1.86 -3.95
C LEU A 38 -16.02 2.55 -2.60
N LEU A 39 -17.18 3.19 -2.41
CA LEU A 39 -17.56 3.87 -1.18
C LEU A 39 -18.46 2.97 -0.31
N LYS A 40 -18.59 3.30 0.98
CA LYS A 40 -19.45 2.58 1.93
C LYS A 40 -20.92 2.57 1.57
N ASP A 41 -21.40 3.60 0.87
CA ASP A 41 -22.77 3.69 0.36
C ASP A 41 -23.00 2.90 -0.94
N GLY A 42 -22.01 2.15 -1.39
CA GLY A 42 -22.05 1.34 -2.62
C GLY A 42 -21.77 2.10 -3.90
N ARG A 43 -21.60 3.42 -3.87
CA ARG A 43 -21.25 4.20 -5.06
C ARG A 43 -19.83 3.91 -5.50
N GLN A 44 -19.64 3.94 -6.82
CA GLN A 44 -18.33 3.81 -7.45
C GLN A 44 -17.94 5.14 -8.09
N LEU A 45 -16.76 5.63 -7.72
CA LEU A 45 -16.17 6.84 -8.30
C LEU A 45 -15.01 6.45 -9.20
N LYS A 46 -15.05 6.86 -10.46
CA LYS A 46 -13.90 6.75 -11.38
C LYS A 46 -13.04 7.99 -11.24
N GLN A 47 -11.79 7.80 -10.88
CA GLN A 47 -10.79 8.87 -10.76
C GLN A 47 -9.65 8.62 -11.75
N PRO A 48 -9.33 9.58 -12.62
CA PRO A 48 -8.31 9.40 -13.65
C PRO A 48 -6.88 9.39 -13.10
N LEU A 49 -6.65 10.09 -11.99
CA LEU A 49 -5.31 10.33 -11.45
C LEU A 49 -5.30 10.06 -9.95
N THR A 50 -4.92 8.83 -9.57
CA THR A 50 -4.83 8.37 -8.19
C THR A 50 -3.52 7.63 -7.94
N ASN A 51 -3.13 7.50 -6.67
CA ASN A 51 -1.98 6.74 -6.22
C ASN A 51 -2.19 6.28 -4.77
N ILE A 52 -1.32 5.44 -4.25
CA ILE A 52 -1.31 5.02 -2.84
C ILE A 52 -0.13 5.72 -2.15
N PHE A 53 -0.41 6.46 -1.09
CA PHE A 53 0.57 7.22 -0.33
C PHE A 53 1.37 6.30 0.61
N LEU A 54 2.69 6.23 0.47
CA LEU A 54 3.53 5.36 1.30
C LEU A 54 3.64 5.81 2.76
N LYS A 55 3.27 7.05 3.10
CA LYS A 55 3.31 7.50 4.50
C LYS A 55 2.38 6.67 5.40
N ASN A 56 1.16 6.41 4.94
CA ASN A 56 0.10 5.78 5.73
C ASN A 56 -0.82 4.88 4.91
N SER A 57 -0.38 4.46 3.72
CA SER A 57 -1.17 3.65 2.78
C SER A 57 -2.57 4.19 2.51
N SER A 58 -2.73 5.53 2.44
CA SER A 58 -3.97 6.20 2.06
C SER A 58 -4.05 6.43 0.55
N LEU A 59 -5.23 6.85 0.08
CA LEU A 59 -5.44 7.20 -1.32
C LEU A 59 -5.00 8.65 -1.58
N LEU A 60 -4.16 8.85 -2.59
CA LEU A 60 -3.87 10.15 -3.19
C LEU A 60 -4.69 10.33 -4.45
N TYR A 61 -5.14 11.57 -4.70
CA TYR A 61 -5.77 11.96 -5.96
C TYR A 61 -5.33 13.36 -6.38
N MET A 62 -5.43 13.66 -7.68
CA MET A 62 -5.13 14.99 -8.18
C MET A 62 -6.39 15.87 -8.15
N HIS A 63 -6.25 17.08 -7.62
CA HIS A 63 -7.21 18.16 -7.74
C HIS A 63 -6.53 19.34 -8.43
N GLY A 64 -6.85 19.54 -9.70
CA GLY A 64 -6.06 20.45 -10.56
C GLY A 64 -4.61 19.98 -10.67
N THR A 65 -3.67 20.81 -10.27
CA THR A 65 -2.23 20.52 -10.28
C THR A 65 -1.70 20.01 -8.93
N GLN A 66 -2.55 19.95 -7.91
CA GLN A 66 -2.13 19.55 -6.56
C GLN A 66 -2.53 18.12 -6.25
N SER A 67 -1.62 17.36 -5.64
CA SER A 67 -1.93 16.04 -5.10
C SER A 67 -2.49 16.16 -3.68
N MET A 68 -3.67 15.57 -3.46
CA MET A 68 -4.38 15.59 -2.19
C MET A 68 -4.56 14.19 -1.63
N GLU A 69 -4.56 14.07 -0.31
CA GLU A 69 -4.90 12.85 0.39
C GLU A 69 -6.41 12.77 0.59
N ALA A 70 -6.99 11.63 0.24
CA ALA A 70 -8.43 11.42 0.37
C ALA A 70 -8.82 11.15 1.83
N ASN A 71 -10.01 11.60 2.23
CA ASN A 71 -10.62 11.13 3.47
C ASN A 71 -10.95 9.64 3.34
N MET A 72 -10.25 8.82 4.11
CA MET A 72 -10.38 7.37 4.09
C MET A 72 -11.66 6.84 4.74
N ASP A 73 -12.42 7.65 5.47
CA ASP A 73 -13.58 7.16 6.26
C ASP A 73 -14.63 6.47 5.42
N ASN A 74 -14.90 6.99 4.24
CA ASN A 74 -15.94 6.47 3.34
C ASN A 74 -15.44 5.49 2.28
N ILE A 75 -14.13 5.25 2.18
CA ILE A 75 -13.54 4.34 1.19
C ILE A 75 -13.63 2.91 1.71
N VAL A 76 -14.07 1.99 0.85
CA VAL A 76 -14.07 0.53 1.09
C VAL A 76 -12.92 -0.12 0.33
N SER A 77 -12.76 0.22 -0.94
CA SER A 77 -11.70 -0.32 -1.78
C SER A 77 -11.35 0.61 -2.94
N VAL A 78 -10.16 0.41 -3.48
CA VAL A 78 -9.64 1.14 -4.64
C VAL A 78 -9.10 0.13 -5.63
N LYS A 79 -9.68 0.08 -6.83
CA LYS A 79 -9.27 -0.84 -7.89
C LYS A 79 -8.49 -0.08 -8.95
N PHE A 80 -7.22 -0.42 -9.10
CA PHE A 80 -6.39 -0.10 -10.24
C PHE A 80 -6.51 -1.19 -11.33
N ASP A 81 -5.88 -0.99 -12.47
CA ASP A 81 -5.81 -1.96 -13.54
C ASP A 81 -5.11 -3.27 -13.13
N ASP A 82 -4.02 -3.13 -12.35
CA ASP A 82 -3.13 -4.21 -11.93
C ASP A 82 -3.46 -4.77 -10.54
N ARG A 83 -4.21 -4.02 -9.69
CA ARG A 83 -4.34 -4.38 -8.27
C ARG A 83 -5.59 -3.83 -7.61
N LEU A 84 -6.20 -4.64 -6.74
CA LEU A 84 -7.28 -4.23 -5.85
C LEU A 84 -6.72 -3.99 -4.45
N TYR A 85 -6.93 -2.78 -3.94
CA TYR A 85 -6.68 -2.44 -2.54
C TYR A 85 -7.99 -2.41 -1.78
N VAL A 86 -8.01 -3.05 -0.62
CA VAL A 86 -9.15 -3.07 0.32
C VAL A 86 -8.74 -2.30 1.56
N LYS A 87 -9.65 -1.50 2.10
CA LYS A 87 -9.40 -0.81 3.35
C LYS A 87 -9.47 -1.78 4.52
N VAL A 88 -8.37 -1.88 5.26
CA VAL A 88 -8.28 -2.63 6.52
C VAL A 88 -7.83 -1.65 7.59
N ASP A 89 -8.62 -1.46 8.64
CA ASP A 89 -8.44 -0.37 9.60
C ASP A 89 -8.37 0.99 8.90
N SER A 90 -7.23 1.66 8.92
CA SER A 90 -6.98 2.93 8.21
C SER A 90 -6.14 2.78 6.94
N LEU A 91 -5.69 1.57 6.59
CA LEU A 91 -4.73 1.31 5.53
C LEU A 91 -5.40 0.72 4.29
N LEU A 92 -4.92 1.05 3.11
CA LEU A 92 -5.23 0.34 1.86
C LEU A 92 -4.27 -0.83 1.70
N CYS A 93 -4.80 -2.05 1.86
CA CYS A 93 -4.04 -3.28 1.75
C CYS A 93 -4.42 -4.03 0.47
N TYR A 94 -3.44 -4.58 -0.24
CA TYR A 94 -3.71 -5.48 -1.34
C TYR A 94 -3.57 -6.94 -0.93
N GLN A 95 -4.30 -7.82 -1.60
CA GLN A 95 -4.19 -9.26 -1.39
C GLN A 95 -2.89 -9.77 -1.98
N VAL A 96 -2.11 -10.44 -1.15
CA VAL A 96 -0.86 -11.09 -1.54
C VAL A 96 -1.15 -12.45 -2.15
N ASP A 97 -1.87 -13.30 -1.39
CA ASP A 97 -2.27 -14.65 -1.79
C ASP A 97 -3.49 -15.08 -0.98
N SER A 98 -4.12 -16.18 -1.38
CA SER A 98 -5.29 -16.77 -0.70
C SER A 98 -5.14 -18.28 -0.55
N VAL A 99 -5.70 -18.80 0.55
CA VAL A 99 -5.76 -20.22 0.85
C VAL A 99 -7.20 -20.56 1.24
N GLY A 100 -7.93 -21.22 0.34
CA GLY A 100 -9.36 -21.42 0.51
C GLY A 100 -10.12 -20.09 0.62
N ASN A 101 -10.86 -19.92 1.71
CA ASN A 101 -11.63 -18.71 1.99
C ASN A 101 -10.81 -17.62 2.74
N ASP A 102 -9.58 -17.92 3.13
CA ASP A 102 -8.73 -17.01 3.87
C ASP A 102 -7.66 -16.41 2.95
N ALA A 103 -7.14 -15.25 3.31
CA ALA A 103 -6.15 -14.57 2.48
C ALA A 103 -5.18 -13.73 3.33
N LEU A 104 -3.97 -13.56 2.79
CA LEU A 104 -2.96 -12.63 3.31
C LEU A 104 -3.06 -11.31 2.55
N TYR A 105 -3.11 -10.21 3.30
CA TYR A 105 -3.12 -8.85 2.79
C TYR A 105 -1.89 -8.09 3.28
N LYS A 106 -1.43 -7.14 2.46
CA LYS A 106 -0.23 -6.34 2.76
C LYS A 106 -0.48 -4.86 2.46
N ALA A 107 0.00 -4.00 3.36
CA ALA A 107 0.22 -2.59 3.14
C ALA A 107 1.70 -2.28 3.35
N THR A 108 2.29 -1.47 2.48
CA THR A 108 3.68 -0.98 2.64
C THR A 108 3.63 0.48 3.03
N ILE A 109 4.31 0.85 4.10
CA ILE A 109 4.40 2.23 4.58
C ILE A 109 5.85 2.61 4.90
N ILE A 110 6.10 3.91 5.06
CA ILE A 110 7.39 4.40 5.55
C ILE A 110 7.56 4.00 7.01
N ASP A 111 8.70 3.41 7.34
CA ASP A 111 9.14 3.19 8.72
C ASP A 111 9.71 4.49 9.30
N LEU A 112 8.84 5.28 9.95
CA LEU A 112 9.23 6.56 10.54
C LEU A 112 10.25 6.39 11.66
N GLN A 113 10.24 5.27 12.39
CA GLN A 113 11.19 5.02 13.49
C GLN A 113 12.59 4.74 12.93
N ALA A 114 12.68 3.85 11.94
CA ALA A 114 13.94 3.58 11.26
C ALA A 114 14.49 4.83 10.56
N TYR A 115 13.61 5.63 9.94
CA TYR A 115 14.00 6.89 9.32
C TYR A 115 14.57 7.89 10.34
N GLN A 116 13.91 8.08 11.48
CA GLN A 116 14.41 8.94 12.55
C GLN A 116 15.76 8.47 13.12
N GLN A 117 15.97 7.15 13.22
CA GLN A 117 17.25 6.59 13.64
C GLN A 117 18.35 6.86 12.61
N GLN A 118 18.06 6.71 11.31
CA GLN A 118 19.01 7.06 10.25
C GLN A 118 19.42 8.54 10.31
N LEU A 119 18.46 9.43 10.54
CA LEU A 119 18.74 10.86 10.69
C LEU A 119 19.65 11.16 11.90
N ARG A 120 19.41 10.53 13.05
CA ARG A 120 20.25 10.70 14.25
C ARG A 120 21.67 10.18 14.05
N ASN A 121 21.82 9.06 13.36
CA ASN A 121 23.12 8.43 13.12
C ASN A 121 23.98 9.22 12.12
N ASN A 122 23.36 9.92 11.17
CA ASN A 122 24.06 10.69 10.15
C ASN A 122 24.54 12.08 10.61
N GLN A 123 24.35 12.46 11.88
CA GLN A 123 24.86 13.67 12.57
C GLN A 123 24.75 15.02 11.81
N VAL A 124 23.97 15.12 10.75
CA VAL A 124 23.90 16.31 9.87
C VAL A 124 22.75 17.24 10.22
N ILE A 125 21.90 16.90 11.19
CA ILE A 125 20.71 17.69 11.46
C ILE A 125 20.82 18.36 12.82
N THR A 126 21.30 19.62 12.78
CA THR A 126 21.04 20.63 13.80
C THR A 126 19.53 20.82 13.91
N SER A 127 18.96 20.41 15.07
CA SER A 127 17.71 20.89 15.69
C SER A 127 16.59 21.43 14.76
N MET A 128 16.23 20.76 13.69
CA MET A 128 14.96 21.00 13.04
C MET A 128 13.95 19.97 13.56
N ASP A 129 12.81 20.48 13.98
CA ASP A 129 11.69 19.71 14.49
C ASP A 129 11.05 18.91 13.36
N LEU A 130 11.65 17.74 13.05
CA LEU A 130 11.24 16.87 11.95
C LEU A 130 9.84 16.27 12.15
N GLY A 131 9.32 16.29 13.39
CA GLY A 131 7.96 15.85 13.69
C GLY A 131 6.92 16.61 12.89
N ASP A 132 7.02 17.93 12.80
CA ASP A 132 6.10 18.77 12.06
C ASP A 132 6.31 18.70 10.53
N GLN A 133 7.54 18.53 10.07
CA GLN A 133 7.82 18.42 8.64
C GLN A 133 7.29 17.11 8.04
N ILE A 134 7.34 16.00 8.77
CA ILE A 134 6.72 14.74 8.30
C ILE A 134 5.19 14.78 8.46
N SER A 135 4.68 15.59 9.39
CA SER A 135 3.24 15.74 9.66
C SER A 135 2.52 16.61 8.62
N THR A 136 3.14 17.69 8.18
CA THR A 136 2.50 18.70 7.31
C THR A 136 3.25 18.96 6.01
N ALA A 137 4.54 18.66 5.94
CA ALA A 137 5.31 18.97 4.75
C ALA A 137 4.96 18.02 3.62
N THR A 138 4.59 18.58 2.52
CA THR A 138 5.05 18.19 1.22
C THR A 138 6.52 17.82 1.38
N ILE A 139 6.85 16.53 1.48
CA ILE A 139 8.22 16.11 1.29
C ILE A 139 8.47 16.44 -0.18
N ASP A 140 9.06 17.60 -0.41
CA ASP A 140 9.44 18.07 -1.73
C ASP A 140 10.65 17.24 -2.15
N ILE A 141 10.36 16.04 -2.68
CA ILE A 141 11.38 15.17 -3.29
C ILE A 141 11.53 15.64 -4.73
N SER A 142 11.88 16.90 -4.89
CA SER A 142 12.24 17.46 -6.19
C SER A 142 13.68 17.09 -6.60
N SER A 143 14.49 16.53 -5.69
CA SER A 143 15.78 15.98 -6.03
C SER A 143 15.64 14.51 -6.43
N GLU A 144 16.03 14.19 -7.64
CA GLU A 144 16.14 12.83 -8.19
C GLU A 144 17.15 11.96 -7.41
N ASP A 145 17.70 12.46 -6.32
CA ASP A 145 18.75 11.83 -5.54
C ASP A 145 18.17 10.96 -4.42
N ASP A 146 18.16 9.66 -4.67
CA ASP A 146 18.45 8.49 -3.83
C ASP A 146 18.09 8.47 -2.32
N TYR A 147 17.17 9.28 -1.82
CA TYR A 147 16.65 9.09 -0.48
C TYR A 147 15.75 7.86 -0.43
N LYS A 148 16.36 6.70 -0.19
CA LYS A 148 15.64 5.46 0.09
C LYS A 148 15.07 5.56 1.51
N PHE A 149 13.83 5.97 1.61
CA PHE A 149 13.11 5.86 2.89
C PHE A 149 13.02 4.39 3.28
N PRO A 150 13.30 4.04 4.54
CA PRO A 150 13.05 2.71 5.03
C PRO A 150 11.55 2.43 4.95
N LEU A 151 11.19 1.29 4.38
CA LEU A 151 9.81 0.84 4.25
C LEU A 151 9.58 -0.33 5.17
N ILE A 152 8.35 -0.43 5.70
CA ILE A 152 7.89 -1.57 6.48
C ILE A 152 6.59 -2.11 5.89
N ASP A 153 6.51 -3.43 5.79
CA ASP A 153 5.30 -4.14 5.39
C ASP A 153 4.45 -4.48 6.62
N ILE A 154 3.17 -4.14 6.54
CA ILE A 154 2.15 -4.46 7.54
C ILE A 154 1.24 -5.51 6.95
N PHE A 155 1.11 -6.64 7.63
CA PHE A 155 0.33 -7.76 7.15
C PHE A 155 -0.95 -7.97 7.95
N TYR A 156 -1.99 -8.41 7.25
CA TYR A 156 -3.27 -8.83 7.82
C TYR A 156 -3.70 -10.15 7.22
N TYR A 157 -4.24 -11.04 8.06
CA TYR A 157 -5.05 -12.15 7.57
C TYR A 157 -6.51 -11.71 7.46
N ARG A 158 -7.15 -12.11 6.38
CA ARG A 158 -8.61 -12.23 6.33
C ARG A 158 -8.95 -13.66 6.64
N LEU A 159 -9.55 -13.92 7.82
CA LEU A 159 -10.02 -15.24 8.25
C LEU A 159 -11.55 -15.22 8.18
N GLY A 160 -12.11 -15.90 7.16
CA GLY A 160 -13.50 -15.71 6.77
C GLY A 160 -13.78 -14.25 6.39
N ASN A 161 -14.64 -13.59 7.18
CA ASN A 161 -15.01 -12.18 6.94
C ASN A 161 -14.30 -11.17 7.86
N LYS A 162 -13.31 -11.62 8.66
CA LYS A 162 -12.62 -10.75 9.62
C LYS A 162 -11.17 -10.51 9.23
N PHE A 163 -10.78 -9.25 9.24
CA PHE A 163 -9.37 -8.87 9.12
C PHE A 163 -8.71 -8.85 10.50
N VAL A 164 -7.50 -9.39 10.58
CA VAL A 164 -6.71 -9.46 11.82
C VAL A 164 -5.26 -9.24 11.48
N ARG A 165 -4.60 -8.34 12.20
CA ARG A 165 -3.16 -8.08 12.04
C ARG A 165 -2.37 -9.35 12.34
N THR A 166 -1.37 -9.67 11.51
CA THR A 166 -0.51 -10.84 11.65
C THR A 166 0.47 -10.65 12.80
N HIS A 167 0.05 -11.04 13.98
CA HIS A 167 0.88 -11.04 15.19
C HIS A 167 0.26 -12.00 16.22
N GLU A 168 1.07 -12.72 16.98
CA GLU A 168 0.62 -13.70 17.94
C GLU A 168 -0.50 -13.20 18.86
N ARG A 169 -0.31 -12.00 19.43
CA ARG A 169 -1.28 -11.37 20.35
C ARG A 169 -2.66 -11.18 19.73
N HIS A 170 -2.73 -10.82 18.45
CA HIS A 170 -4.01 -10.58 17.76
C HIS A 170 -4.65 -11.89 17.35
N LEU A 171 -3.88 -12.80 16.76
CA LEU A 171 -4.34 -14.11 16.30
C LEU A 171 -4.83 -14.97 17.46
N SER A 172 -4.14 -14.95 18.60
CA SER A 172 -4.52 -15.73 19.80
C SER A 172 -5.90 -15.39 20.34
N ARG A 173 -6.49 -14.24 19.97
CA ARG A 173 -7.82 -13.84 20.42
C ARG A 173 -8.97 -14.45 19.61
N ILE A 174 -8.67 -14.87 18.37
CA ILE A 174 -9.70 -15.31 17.41
C ILE A 174 -9.54 -16.75 16.99
N LEU A 175 -8.31 -17.31 17.07
CA LEU A 175 -8.02 -18.69 16.70
C LEU A 175 -8.61 -19.68 17.70
N THR A 176 -9.09 -20.83 17.22
CA THR A 176 -9.49 -21.97 18.03
C THR A 176 -8.31 -22.53 18.82
N LYS A 177 -8.58 -23.41 19.80
CA LYS A 177 -7.53 -24.05 20.59
C LYS A 177 -6.55 -24.84 19.72
N GLU A 178 -7.08 -25.55 18.73
CA GLU A 178 -6.26 -26.34 17.78
C GLU A 178 -5.42 -25.43 16.90
N GLN A 179 -6.02 -24.39 16.29
CA GLN A 179 -5.29 -23.42 15.49
C GLN A 179 -4.20 -22.68 16.28
N LYS A 180 -4.42 -22.40 17.57
CA LYS A 180 -3.37 -21.85 18.45
C LYS A 180 -2.19 -22.80 18.62
N ARG A 181 -2.44 -24.10 18.70
CA ARG A 181 -1.38 -25.12 18.78
C ARG A 181 -0.55 -25.11 17.48
N ILE A 182 -1.22 -25.12 16.34
CA ILE A 182 -0.57 -25.03 15.03
C ILE A 182 0.25 -23.73 14.94
N MET A 183 -0.34 -22.57 15.24
CA MET A 183 0.38 -21.29 15.22
C MET A 183 1.66 -21.37 16.08
N LYS A 184 1.58 -21.89 17.30
CA LYS A 184 2.76 -22.05 18.19
C LYS A 184 3.85 -22.88 17.56
N THR A 185 3.51 -23.98 16.89
CA THR A 185 4.49 -24.80 16.17
C THR A 185 5.22 -24.00 15.10
N TYR A 186 4.49 -23.20 14.30
CA TYR A 186 5.11 -22.39 13.23
C TYR A 186 5.99 -21.26 13.76
N ILE A 187 5.54 -20.52 14.78
CA ILE A 187 6.30 -19.37 15.31
C ILE A 187 7.57 -19.76 16.07
N THR A 188 7.71 -21.06 16.44
CA THR A 188 8.94 -21.57 17.07
C THR A 188 9.97 -22.05 16.06
N LEU A 189 9.66 -22.07 14.76
CA LEU A 189 10.62 -22.41 13.72
C LEU A 189 11.70 -21.32 13.61
N PRO A 190 12.98 -21.71 13.44
CA PRO A 190 14.10 -20.75 13.41
C PRO A 190 14.00 -19.73 12.27
N ASP A 191 13.36 -20.10 11.17
CA ASP A 191 13.18 -19.29 9.96
C ASP A 191 11.86 -18.52 9.93
N PHE A 192 11.03 -18.60 10.98
CA PHE A 192 9.77 -17.87 11.03
C PHE A 192 9.97 -16.39 11.32
N SER A 193 9.32 -15.54 10.56
CA SER A 193 9.24 -14.08 10.81
C SER A 193 7.84 -13.54 10.58
N TRP A 194 7.37 -12.68 11.48
CA TRP A 194 6.11 -11.95 11.35
C TRP A 194 6.14 -10.86 10.26
N THR A 195 7.31 -10.55 9.73
CA THR A 195 7.53 -9.57 8.66
C THR A 195 7.89 -10.23 7.33
N ASP A 196 7.98 -11.56 7.30
CA ASP A 196 8.25 -12.32 6.08
C ASP A 196 6.97 -12.89 5.48
N GLU A 197 6.69 -12.53 4.24
CA GLU A 197 5.51 -12.93 3.48
C GLU A 197 5.38 -14.46 3.35
N ASN A 198 6.51 -15.15 3.09
CA ASN A 198 6.51 -16.59 2.92
C ASN A 198 6.21 -17.32 4.22
N SER A 199 6.77 -16.85 5.35
CA SER A 199 6.48 -17.38 6.68
C SER A 199 4.99 -17.24 7.01
N LEU A 200 4.41 -16.10 6.71
CA LEU A 200 2.99 -15.84 6.95
C LEU A 200 2.09 -16.69 6.05
N LEU A 201 2.44 -16.88 4.78
CA LEU A 201 1.69 -17.78 3.89
C LEU A 201 1.77 -19.25 4.33
N LYS A 202 2.93 -19.70 4.78
CA LYS A 202 3.09 -21.06 5.36
C LYS A 202 2.20 -21.23 6.60
N LEU A 203 2.20 -20.25 7.50
CA LEU A 203 1.33 -20.28 8.68
C LEU A 203 -0.15 -20.31 8.29
N LEU A 204 -0.58 -19.47 7.32
CA LEU A 204 -1.96 -19.46 6.85
C LEU A 204 -2.40 -20.82 6.29
N LYS A 205 -1.54 -21.47 5.50
CA LYS A 205 -1.75 -22.83 4.99
C LYS A 205 -1.91 -23.84 6.11
N GLY A 206 -1.03 -23.78 7.12
CA GLY A 206 -1.11 -24.65 8.29
C GLY A 206 -2.39 -24.47 9.09
N LEU A 207 -2.85 -23.23 9.28
CA LEU A 207 -4.09 -22.93 9.99
C LEU A 207 -5.34 -23.47 9.28
N GLN A 208 -5.31 -23.56 7.94
CA GLN A 208 -6.40 -24.09 7.12
C GLN A 208 -6.39 -25.62 7.03
N SER A 209 -5.23 -26.23 6.83
CA SER A 209 -5.12 -27.68 6.67
C SER A 209 -5.32 -28.46 7.96
N GLY A 210 -5.20 -27.81 9.12
CA GLY A 210 -5.17 -28.49 10.42
C GLY A 210 -3.92 -29.32 10.64
N GLU A 211 -2.94 -29.28 9.72
CA GLU A 211 -1.71 -30.06 9.80
C GLU A 211 -0.67 -29.35 10.67
N THR A 212 -0.29 -30.02 11.74
CA THR A 212 0.97 -29.78 12.45
C THR A 212 2.08 -30.56 11.72
N ARG A 213 2.99 -29.85 11.07
CA ARG A 213 4.22 -30.46 10.56
C ARG A 213 5.13 -30.88 11.73
#